data_0da2974f9e2df983f9c956c774b3210c
#
_entry.id   0da2974f9e2df983f9c956c774b3210c
#
_cell.length_a   1.000
_cell.length_b   1.000
_cell.length_c   1.000
_cell.angle_alpha   90.00
_cell.angle_beta   90.00
_cell.angle_gamma   90.00
#
_symmetry.space_group_name_H-M   'P 1'
#
loop_
_entity.id
_entity.type
_entity.pdbx_description
1 polymer ?
#
loop_
_entity_poly.entity_id
_entity_poly.type
_entity_poly.pdbx_seq_one_letter_code
_entity_poly.pdbx_strand_id
1 'polypeptide(L)'
;MSERTEKALARTDELLTALNTRPRSSENDALVGDVTALRRAIAAFHMEGIRFRMYSTDRALTQTGNDPVVRELYERLRQELEAAGFHTRSHTAP
;
A
#
# COMPACT_ATOMS: atom_id res chain seq x y z
N MET A 1 -10.28 6.26 16.96
CA MET A 1 -9.30 6.00 15.89
C MET A 1 -7.91 5.97 16.49
N SER A 2 -7.08 5.08 16.02
CA SER A 2 -5.75 4.90 16.58
C SER A 2 -4.74 5.81 15.90
N GLU A 3 -3.93 6.51 16.68
CA GLU A 3 -2.83 7.30 16.12
C GLU A 3 -1.82 6.43 15.41
N ARG A 4 -1.74 5.15 15.78
CA ARG A 4 -0.80 4.24 15.15
C ARG A 4 -1.04 4.08 13.66
N THR A 5 -2.30 4.19 13.23
CA THR A 5 -2.64 3.98 11.83
C THR A 5 -2.92 5.27 11.07
N GLU A 6 -3.00 6.41 11.76
CA GLU A 6 -3.34 7.67 11.07
C GLU A 6 -2.34 8.03 9.99
N LYS A 7 -1.05 7.92 10.32
CA LYS A 7 -0.01 8.25 9.34
C LYS A 7 -0.02 7.28 8.17
N ALA A 8 -0.24 5.99 8.47
CA ALA A 8 -0.31 4.99 7.41
C ALA A 8 -1.52 5.24 6.50
N LEU A 9 -2.67 5.60 7.09
CA LEU A 9 -3.84 5.92 6.28
C LEU A 9 -3.59 7.13 5.39
N ALA A 10 -2.92 8.16 5.92
CA ALA A 10 -2.57 9.33 5.13
C ALA A 10 -1.67 8.95 3.96
N ARG A 11 -0.74 8.01 4.17
CA ARG A 11 0.13 7.54 3.09
C ARG A 11 -0.66 6.77 2.02
N THR A 12 -1.66 5.98 2.42
CA THR A 12 -2.49 5.32 1.41
C THR A 12 -3.28 6.34 0.60
N ASP A 13 -3.73 7.43 1.22
CA ASP A 13 -4.45 8.47 0.51
C ASP A 13 -3.55 9.18 -0.49
N GLU A 14 -2.29 9.46 -0.13
CA GLU A 14 -1.32 10.02 -1.05
C GLU A 14 -1.08 9.09 -2.24
N LEU A 15 -0.96 7.81 -1.96
CA LEU A 15 -0.73 6.82 -3.01
C LEU A 15 -1.93 6.73 -3.94
N LEU A 16 -3.14 6.72 -3.39
CA LEU A 16 -4.36 6.71 -4.21
C LEU A 16 -4.46 7.96 -5.08
N THR A 17 -4.13 9.12 -4.53
CA THR A 17 -4.15 10.36 -5.30
C THR A 17 -3.19 10.26 -6.48
N ALA A 18 -1.97 9.78 -6.24
CA ALA A 18 -0.99 9.64 -7.30
C ALA A 18 -1.47 8.67 -8.39
N LEU A 19 -2.05 7.54 -7.98
CA LEU A 19 -2.55 6.57 -8.95
C LEU A 19 -3.71 7.13 -9.77
N ASN A 20 -4.57 7.92 -9.14
CA ASN A 20 -5.74 8.47 -9.80
C ASN A 20 -5.42 9.63 -10.74
N THR A 21 -4.21 10.18 -10.69
CA THR A 21 -3.77 11.19 -11.65
C THR A 21 -3.16 10.58 -12.90
N ARG A 22 -2.93 9.27 -12.90
CA ARG A 22 -2.35 8.57 -14.05
C ARG A 22 -3.45 8.24 -15.06
N PRO A 23 -3.09 8.02 -16.33
CA PRO A 23 -4.08 7.59 -17.33
C PRO A 23 -4.73 6.26 -16.91
N ARG A 24 -6.00 6.11 -17.22
CA ARG A 24 -6.75 4.92 -16.90
C ARG A 24 -6.19 3.72 -17.67
N SER A 25 -6.06 2.61 -16.97
CA SER A 25 -5.69 1.33 -17.56
C SER A 25 -6.15 0.24 -16.63
N SER A 26 -6.23 -0.98 -17.15
CA SER A 26 -6.64 -2.10 -16.29
C SER A 26 -5.60 -2.34 -15.19
N GLU A 27 -4.32 -2.16 -15.50
CA GLU A 27 -3.26 -2.33 -14.50
C GLU A 27 -3.36 -1.26 -13.42
N ASN A 28 -3.60 -0.03 -13.80
CA ASN A 28 -3.72 1.05 -12.83
C ASN A 28 -4.97 0.87 -11.97
N ASP A 29 -6.06 0.44 -12.57
CA ASP A 29 -7.30 0.18 -11.83
C ASP A 29 -7.10 -0.95 -10.82
N ALA A 30 -6.33 -1.97 -11.17
CA ALA A 30 -6.01 -3.06 -10.25
C ALA A 30 -5.18 -2.56 -9.06
N LEU A 31 -4.21 -1.67 -9.33
CA LEU A 31 -3.42 -1.06 -8.25
C LEU A 31 -4.30 -0.25 -7.31
N VAL A 32 -5.20 0.57 -7.87
CA VAL A 32 -6.15 1.34 -7.05
C VAL A 32 -6.97 0.40 -6.18
N GLY A 33 -7.43 -0.72 -6.74
CA GLY A 33 -8.18 -1.71 -5.98
C GLY A 33 -7.38 -2.30 -4.84
N ASP A 34 -6.11 -2.65 -5.09
CA ASP A 34 -5.23 -3.20 -4.05
C ASP A 34 -5.00 -2.18 -2.93
N VAL A 35 -4.71 -0.94 -3.28
CA VAL A 35 -4.43 0.09 -2.27
C VAL A 35 -5.69 0.43 -1.49
N THR A 36 -6.85 0.44 -2.15
CA THR A 36 -8.13 0.66 -1.47
C THR A 36 -8.39 -0.45 -0.45
N ALA A 37 -8.15 -1.70 -0.83
CA ALA A 37 -8.31 -2.82 0.09
C ALA A 37 -7.29 -2.75 1.23
N LEU A 38 -6.07 -2.32 0.93
CA LEU A 38 -5.03 -2.13 1.93
C LEU A 38 -5.47 -1.08 2.96
N ARG A 39 -6.04 0.03 2.48
CA ARG A 39 -6.51 1.08 3.37
C ARG A 39 -7.56 0.54 4.35
N ARG A 40 -8.48 -0.28 3.84
CA ARG A 40 -9.50 -0.89 4.70
C ARG A 40 -8.89 -1.82 5.74
N ALA A 41 -7.88 -2.60 5.33
CA ALA A 41 -7.21 -3.51 6.26
C ALA A 41 -6.48 -2.73 7.36
N ILE A 42 -5.85 -1.61 7.01
CA ILE A 42 -5.16 -0.78 7.99
C ILE A 42 -6.17 -0.19 8.98
N ALA A 43 -7.27 0.35 8.47
CA ALA A 43 -8.29 0.96 9.32
C ALA A 43 -8.90 -0.07 10.28
N ALA A 44 -8.97 -1.33 9.86
CA ALA A 44 -9.54 -2.40 10.67
C ALA A 44 -8.50 -3.11 11.54
N PHE A 45 -7.24 -2.70 11.50
CA PHE A 45 -6.15 -3.38 12.22
C PHE A 45 -6.05 -4.87 11.83
N HIS A 46 -6.32 -5.17 10.59
CA HIS A 46 -6.34 -6.56 10.13
C HIS A 46 -4.96 -6.96 9.64
N MET A 47 -4.15 -7.51 10.54
CA MET A 47 -2.73 -7.77 10.29
C MET A 47 -2.50 -8.61 9.04
N GLU A 48 -3.23 -9.71 8.89
CA GLU A 48 -3.06 -10.58 7.73
C GLU A 48 -3.44 -9.88 6.44
N GLY A 49 -4.52 -9.09 6.48
CA GLY A 49 -4.93 -8.33 5.32
C GLY A 49 -3.89 -7.28 4.92
N ILE A 50 -3.30 -6.61 5.91
CA ILE A 50 -2.25 -5.63 5.65
C ILE A 50 -1.08 -6.31 4.95
N ARG A 51 -0.60 -7.43 5.49
CA ARG A 51 0.53 -8.15 4.92
C ARG A 51 0.24 -8.61 3.50
N PHE A 52 -0.93 -9.20 3.29
CA PHE A 52 -1.30 -9.68 1.97
C PHE A 52 -1.40 -8.54 0.96
N ARG A 53 -2.07 -7.44 1.34
CA ARG A 53 -2.26 -6.34 0.40
C ARG A 53 -0.97 -5.58 0.13
N MET A 54 -0.08 -5.48 1.11
CA MET A 54 1.25 -4.90 0.88
C MET A 54 2.02 -5.74 -0.13
N TYR A 55 1.98 -7.05 0.03
CA TYR A 55 2.64 -7.96 -0.91
C TYR A 55 2.01 -7.82 -2.31
N SER A 56 0.69 -7.84 -2.38
CA SER A 56 -0.02 -7.75 -3.66
C SER A 56 0.29 -6.43 -4.37
N THR A 57 0.31 -5.33 -3.64
CA THR A 57 0.62 -4.02 -4.20
C THR A 57 2.06 -3.97 -4.71
N ASP A 58 3.00 -4.48 -3.93
CA ASP A 58 4.40 -4.53 -4.34
C ASP A 58 4.57 -5.31 -5.64
N ARG A 59 3.95 -6.47 -5.70
CA ARG A 59 4.03 -7.32 -6.88
C ARG A 59 3.43 -6.63 -8.09
N ALA A 60 2.26 -5.99 -7.93
CA ALA A 60 1.61 -5.29 -9.02
C ALA A 60 2.46 -4.12 -9.51
N LEU A 61 3.08 -3.37 -8.59
CA LEU A 61 3.97 -2.27 -8.96
C LEU A 61 5.13 -2.79 -9.79
N THR A 62 5.76 -3.85 -9.34
CA THR A 62 6.91 -4.44 -10.04
C THR A 62 6.51 -4.88 -11.45
N GLN A 63 5.34 -5.50 -11.59
CA GLN A 63 4.89 -6.05 -12.86
C GLN A 63 4.43 -4.99 -13.84
N THR A 64 4.09 -3.79 -13.37
CA THR A 64 3.52 -2.74 -14.22
C THR A 64 4.48 -1.58 -14.46
N GLY A 65 5.79 -1.84 -14.42
CA GLY A 65 6.79 -0.85 -14.76
C GLY A 65 7.49 -0.20 -13.57
N ASN A 66 7.01 -0.45 -12.36
CA ASN A 66 7.65 0.02 -11.13
C ASN A 66 7.93 1.51 -11.16
N ASP A 67 6.89 2.30 -11.43
CA ASP A 67 6.98 3.77 -11.49
C ASP A 67 7.69 4.30 -10.24
N PRO A 68 8.79 5.05 -10.38
CA PRO A 68 9.58 5.46 -9.22
C PRO A 68 8.82 6.39 -8.27
N VAL A 69 7.93 7.24 -8.77
CA VAL A 69 7.15 8.13 -7.91
C VAL A 69 6.18 7.31 -7.06
N VAL A 70 5.48 6.38 -7.68
CA VAL A 70 4.52 5.51 -6.97
C VAL A 70 5.27 4.60 -6.01
N ARG A 71 6.42 4.06 -6.43
CA ARG A 71 7.24 3.20 -5.58
C ARG A 71 7.69 3.93 -4.32
N GLU A 72 8.09 5.19 -4.45
CA GLU A 72 8.54 5.95 -3.28
C GLU A 72 7.39 6.14 -2.29
N LEU A 73 6.19 6.44 -2.79
CA LEU A 73 5.03 6.59 -1.92
C LEU A 73 4.68 5.28 -1.22
N TYR A 74 4.82 4.17 -1.94
CA TYR A 74 4.60 2.85 -1.36
C TYR A 74 5.63 2.57 -0.25
N GLU A 75 6.90 2.91 -0.46
CA GLU A 75 7.93 2.68 0.54
C GLU A 75 7.71 3.55 1.78
N ARG A 76 7.23 4.77 1.61
CA ARG A 76 6.89 5.61 2.75
C ARG A 76 5.75 5.00 3.55
N LEU A 77 4.76 4.44 2.86
CA LEU A 77 3.68 3.72 3.53
C LEU A 77 4.22 2.55 4.33
N ARG A 78 5.13 1.76 3.73
CA ARG A 78 5.73 0.64 4.44
C ARG A 78 6.43 1.11 5.72
N GLN A 79 7.19 2.21 5.63
CA GLN A 79 7.90 2.73 6.79
C GLN A 79 6.93 3.12 7.90
N GLU A 80 5.80 3.74 7.56
CA GLU A 80 4.81 4.09 8.57
C GLU A 80 4.20 2.86 9.22
N LEU A 81 3.92 1.83 8.42
CA LEU A 81 3.38 0.59 8.95
C LEU A 81 4.36 -0.11 9.88
N GLU A 82 5.64 -0.16 9.48
CA GLU A 82 6.65 -0.80 10.32
C GLU A 82 6.88 -0.01 11.60
N ALA A 83 6.86 1.32 11.51
CA ALA A 83 6.97 2.16 12.70
C ALA A 83 5.79 1.95 13.65
N ALA A 84 4.63 1.58 13.11
CA ALA A 84 3.44 1.30 13.91
C ALA A 84 3.41 -0.14 14.43
N GLY A 85 4.39 -0.96 14.07
CA GLY A 85 4.50 -2.33 14.56
C GLY A 85 3.93 -3.40 13.65
N PHE A 86 3.52 -3.03 12.42
CA PHE A 86 3.02 -4.01 11.47
C PHE A 86 4.19 -4.55 10.63
N HIS A 87 4.27 -5.88 10.53
CA HIS A 87 5.34 -6.52 9.76
C HIS A 87 4.86 -6.71 8.32
N THR A 88 5.46 -6.01 7.39
CA THR A 88 4.98 -5.98 6.01
C THR A 88 5.85 -6.77 5.04
N ARG A 89 6.94 -7.37 5.51
CA ARG A 89 7.88 -8.09 4.65
C ARG A 89 7.88 -9.59 4.85
N SER A 90 6.95 -10.10 5.63
CA SER A 90 6.99 -11.50 6.01
C SER A 90 6.77 -12.45 4.83
N HIS A 91 6.12 -11.99 3.77
CA HIS A 91 5.91 -12.84 2.60
C HIS A 91 7.18 -13.11 1.84
N THR A 92 8.19 -12.28 2.02
CA THR A 92 9.46 -12.43 1.32
C THR A 92 10.50 -13.15 2.16
N ALA A 93 10.20 -13.38 3.43
CA ALA A 93 11.16 -14.03 4.31
C ALA A 93 11.28 -15.49 3.95
N PRO A 94 12.50 -15.99 3.87
CA PRO A 94 12.68 -17.43 3.79
C PRO A 94 12.31 -18.06 5.10
#